data_625f57b2450faae4825205202ef7cb8f
#
_entry.id   625f57b2450faae4825205202ef7cb8f
#
_cell.length_a   1.000
_cell.length_b   1.000
_cell.length_c   1.000
_cell.angle_alpha   90.00
_cell.angle_beta   90.00
_cell.angle_gamma   90.00
#
_symmetry.space_group_name_H-M   'P 1'
#
loop_
_entity.id
_entity.type
_entity.pdbx_description
1 polymer ?
#
loop_
_entity_poly.entity_id
_entity_poly.type
_entity_poly.pdbx_seq_one_letter_code
_entity_poly.pdbx_strand_id
1 'polypeptide(L)'
;MSNSVNSPLGVGGAMIFSAGLGTRFKPWTDNHPKALALVNGKSLLQRNVEYLQQYGIRDVIVNVHHFADQVIDAIKKNSGWGSNIIISDETRELLETGGGLLKAKNLFKPGERFLTCNVDILTDLNLHKLIQFHEEQKPLISFAVTNRK
;
A
#
# COMPACT_ATOMS: atom_id res chain seq x y z
N MET A 1 -7.23 -24.22 -9.10
CA MET A 1 -5.91 -24.08 -8.42
C MET A 1 -5.24 -22.84 -8.98
N SER A 2 -5.35 -21.71 -8.29
CA SER A 2 -4.64 -20.48 -8.71
C SER A 2 -3.17 -20.67 -8.35
N ASN A 3 -2.32 -20.89 -9.35
CA ASN A 3 -0.89 -20.74 -9.18
C ASN A 3 -0.62 -19.27 -8.83
N SER A 4 -0.56 -18.96 -7.54
CA SER A 4 -0.04 -17.68 -7.09
C SER A 4 1.44 -17.68 -7.44
N VAL A 5 1.78 -17.05 -8.55
CA VAL A 5 3.18 -16.76 -8.88
C VAL A 5 3.66 -15.82 -7.79
N ASN A 6 4.41 -16.35 -6.83
CA ASN A 6 5.10 -15.50 -5.85
C ASN A 6 5.88 -14.45 -6.62
N SER A 7 5.87 -13.21 -6.14
CA SER A 7 6.67 -12.16 -6.78
C SER A 7 8.12 -12.65 -6.87
N PRO A 8 8.88 -12.23 -7.88
CA PRO A 8 10.30 -12.59 -8.01
C PRO A 8 11.13 -12.31 -6.75
N LEU A 9 10.58 -11.51 -5.85
CA LEU A 9 11.19 -11.11 -4.58
C LEU A 9 10.87 -12.05 -3.40
N GLY A 10 10.07 -13.12 -3.60
CA GLY A 10 9.64 -13.98 -2.50
C GLY A 10 8.75 -13.26 -1.47
N VAL A 11 8.00 -12.25 -1.92
CA VAL A 11 7.06 -11.47 -1.12
C VAL A 11 5.65 -11.80 -1.57
N GLY A 12 4.76 -12.14 -0.64
CA GLY A 12 3.40 -12.58 -0.93
C GLY A 12 2.42 -11.46 -1.26
N GLY A 13 2.82 -10.20 -1.09
CA GLY A 13 1.99 -9.05 -1.38
C GLY A 13 2.44 -7.79 -0.65
N ALA A 14 1.65 -6.73 -0.77
CA ALA A 14 1.91 -5.47 -0.07
C ALA A 14 0.62 -4.89 0.52
N MET A 15 0.76 -4.04 1.55
CA MET A 15 -0.32 -3.19 2.05
C MET A 15 0.05 -1.72 1.87
N ILE A 16 -0.86 -0.96 1.27
CA ILE A 16 -0.76 0.50 1.15
C ILE A 16 -1.69 1.12 2.19
N PHE A 17 -1.13 1.84 3.16
CA PHE A 17 -1.90 2.57 4.15
C PHE A 17 -2.48 3.84 3.55
N SER A 18 -3.81 3.88 3.35
CA SER A 18 -4.52 5.01 2.74
C SER A 18 -5.71 5.53 3.55
N ALA A 19 -5.97 4.98 4.74
CA ALA A 19 -7.09 5.35 5.60
C ALA A 19 -6.92 6.70 6.33
N GLY A 20 -5.78 7.36 6.24
CA GLY A 20 -5.47 8.60 6.94
C GLY A 20 -6.35 9.78 6.52
N LEU A 21 -6.73 10.64 7.49
CA LEU A 21 -7.59 11.81 7.27
C LEU A 21 -6.95 12.91 6.41
N GLY A 22 -5.63 12.93 6.27
CA GLY A 22 -4.91 13.91 5.45
C GLY A 22 -5.04 15.36 5.93
N THR A 23 -5.19 15.59 7.22
CA THR A 23 -5.47 16.91 7.82
C THR A 23 -4.48 18.00 7.43
N ARG A 24 -3.22 17.65 7.18
CA ARG A 24 -2.16 18.59 6.73
C ARG A 24 -2.31 19.00 5.26
N PHE A 25 -3.19 18.35 4.51
CA PHE A 25 -3.41 18.60 3.07
C PHE A 25 -4.70 19.37 2.79
N LYS A 26 -5.28 19.98 3.83
CA LYS A 26 -6.44 20.87 3.70
C LYS A 26 -6.08 22.13 2.92
N PRO A 27 -7.04 22.74 2.19
CA PRO A 27 -8.48 22.40 2.15
C PRO A 27 -8.84 21.27 1.18
N TRP A 28 -7.90 20.73 0.39
CA TRP A 28 -8.20 19.74 -0.63
C TRP A 28 -8.85 18.46 -0.04
N THR A 29 -8.35 18.00 1.12
CA THR A 29 -8.85 16.81 1.81
C THR A 29 -10.16 17.03 2.57
N ASP A 30 -10.77 18.21 2.50
CA ASP A 30 -12.12 18.43 3.02
C ASP A 30 -13.18 17.70 2.17
N ASN A 31 -12.89 17.41 0.89
CA ASN A 31 -13.80 16.77 -0.06
C ASN A 31 -13.21 15.57 -0.80
N HIS A 32 -11.92 15.24 -0.57
CA HIS A 32 -11.24 14.19 -1.31
C HIS A 32 -10.31 13.37 -0.39
N PRO A 33 -10.17 12.06 -0.60
CA PRO A 33 -9.18 11.26 0.12
C PRO A 33 -7.78 11.59 -0.38
N LYS A 34 -6.82 11.73 0.53
CA LYS A 34 -5.41 12.03 0.20
C LYS A 34 -4.82 11.06 -0.84
N ALA A 35 -5.23 9.80 -0.78
CA ALA A 35 -4.80 8.76 -1.72
C ALA A 35 -5.07 9.09 -3.20
N LEU A 36 -6.06 9.93 -3.48
CA LEU A 36 -6.42 10.35 -4.85
C LEU A 36 -5.81 11.68 -5.27
N ALA A 37 -5.01 12.33 -4.43
CA ALA A 37 -4.27 13.53 -4.82
C ALA A 37 -3.35 13.22 -6.01
N LEU A 38 -3.35 14.13 -7.00
CA LEU A 38 -2.63 13.91 -8.25
C LEU A 38 -1.20 14.48 -8.18
N VAL A 39 -0.26 13.69 -8.65
CA VAL A 39 1.12 14.11 -8.91
C VAL A 39 1.44 13.74 -10.35
N ASN A 40 1.70 14.74 -11.20
CA ASN A 40 1.92 14.56 -12.64
C ASN A 40 0.86 13.66 -13.29
N GLY A 41 -0.42 13.98 -13.09
CA GLY A 41 -1.57 13.32 -13.72
C GLY A 41 -1.95 11.95 -13.18
N LYS A 42 -1.23 11.38 -12.19
CA LYS A 42 -1.54 10.10 -11.55
C LYS A 42 -1.80 10.30 -10.07
N SER A 43 -2.77 9.56 -9.51
CA SER A 43 -3.02 9.60 -8.07
C SER A 43 -1.86 9.00 -7.27
N LEU A 44 -1.73 9.41 -6.02
CA LEU A 44 -0.74 8.83 -5.10
C LEU A 44 -0.91 7.31 -4.98
N LEU A 45 -2.16 6.84 -4.91
CA LEU A 45 -2.46 5.40 -4.86
C LEU A 45 -2.00 4.69 -6.14
N GLN A 46 -2.34 5.23 -7.32
CA GLN A 46 -1.89 4.67 -8.60
C GLN A 46 -0.37 4.57 -8.67
N ARG A 47 0.35 5.62 -8.26
CA ARG A 47 1.82 5.62 -8.26
C ARG A 47 2.43 4.54 -7.38
N ASN A 48 1.87 4.34 -6.18
CA ASN A 48 2.32 3.28 -5.29
C ASN A 48 2.02 1.88 -5.88
N VAL A 49 0.85 1.68 -6.48
CA VAL A 49 0.51 0.42 -7.15
C VAL A 49 1.47 0.14 -8.31
N GLU A 50 1.69 1.11 -9.20
CA GLU A 50 2.62 0.98 -10.33
C GLU A 50 4.08 0.75 -9.88
N TYR A 51 4.51 1.39 -8.78
CA TYR A 51 5.82 1.17 -8.19
C TYR A 51 5.98 -0.29 -7.72
N LEU A 52 5.00 -0.84 -7.00
CA LEU A 52 5.03 -2.24 -6.57
C LEU A 52 5.04 -3.21 -7.75
N GLN A 53 4.32 -2.90 -8.82
CA GLN A 53 4.30 -3.71 -10.05
C GLN A 53 5.66 -3.81 -10.73
N GLN A 54 6.50 -2.77 -10.67
CA GLN A 54 7.87 -2.81 -11.20
C GLN A 54 8.71 -3.93 -10.59
N TYR A 55 8.35 -4.36 -9.37
CA TYR A 55 8.97 -5.44 -8.63
C TYR A 55 8.16 -6.75 -8.66
N GLY A 56 7.15 -6.84 -9.53
CA GLY A 56 6.31 -8.03 -9.68
C GLY A 56 5.30 -8.23 -8.55
N ILE A 57 5.11 -7.26 -7.66
CA ILE A 57 4.14 -7.32 -6.57
C ILE A 57 2.79 -6.81 -7.08
N ARG A 58 1.82 -7.72 -7.23
CA ARG A 58 0.50 -7.42 -7.77
C ARG A 58 -0.65 -7.65 -6.79
N ASP A 59 -0.44 -8.45 -5.75
CA ASP A 59 -1.42 -8.62 -4.67
C ASP A 59 -1.23 -7.47 -3.67
N VAL A 60 -2.21 -6.56 -3.61
CA VAL A 60 -2.12 -5.34 -2.83
C VAL A 60 -3.35 -5.17 -1.96
N ILE A 61 -3.15 -4.97 -0.67
CA ILE A 61 -4.19 -4.61 0.29
C ILE A 61 -4.20 -3.08 0.41
N VAL A 62 -5.38 -2.47 0.35
CA VAL A 62 -5.55 -1.02 0.54
C VAL A 62 -6.57 -0.82 1.65
N ASN A 63 -6.17 -0.19 2.77
CA ASN A 63 -7.13 0.18 3.79
C ASN A 63 -7.81 1.50 3.44
N VAL A 64 -9.11 1.60 3.73
CA VAL A 64 -9.93 2.76 3.43
C VAL A 64 -10.74 3.19 4.65
N HIS A 65 -10.91 4.50 4.86
CA HIS A 65 -11.71 5.07 5.93
C HIS A 65 -12.44 6.33 5.42
N HIS A 66 -11.78 7.48 5.45
CA HIS A 66 -12.35 8.75 5.02
C HIS A 66 -12.51 8.79 3.51
N PHE A 67 -13.71 9.11 3.01
CA PHE A 67 -14.06 9.04 1.59
C PHE A 67 -13.76 7.67 0.94
N ALA A 68 -14.03 6.57 1.69
CA ALA A 68 -13.78 5.21 1.24
C ALA A 68 -14.37 4.92 -0.14
N ASP A 69 -15.60 5.37 -0.39
CA ASP A 69 -16.29 5.17 -1.67
C ASP A 69 -15.51 5.75 -2.85
N GLN A 70 -14.93 6.94 -2.69
CA GLN A 70 -14.14 7.57 -3.75
C GLN A 70 -12.88 6.73 -4.08
N VAL A 71 -12.22 6.17 -3.07
CA VAL A 71 -11.04 5.31 -3.27
C VAL A 71 -11.44 4.01 -3.94
N ILE A 72 -12.50 3.37 -3.46
CA ILE A 72 -13.02 2.11 -4.01
C ILE A 72 -13.46 2.30 -5.47
N ASP A 73 -14.17 3.37 -5.78
CA ASP A 73 -14.63 3.68 -7.13
C ASP A 73 -13.45 3.94 -8.08
N ALA A 74 -12.42 4.67 -7.63
CA ALA A 74 -11.22 4.88 -8.41
C ALA A 74 -10.49 3.56 -8.72
N ILE A 75 -10.38 2.65 -7.75
CA ILE A 75 -9.79 1.32 -7.94
C ILE A 75 -10.60 0.52 -8.95
N LYS A 76 -11.93 0.46 -8.81
CA LYS A 76 -12.82 -0.27 -9.72
C LYS A 76 -12.76 0.29 -11.14
N LYS A 77 -12.90 1.61 -11.29
CA LYS A 77 -12.89 2.30 -12.59
C LYS A 77 -11.62 2.03 -13.38
N ASN A 78 -10.50 1.87 -12.71
CA ASN A 78 -9.21 1.63 -13.33
C ASN A 78 -8.76 0.17 -13.27
N SER A 79 -9.66 -0.77 -12.94
CA SER A 79 -9.35 -2.21 -12.81
C SER A 79 -8.09 -2.47 -11.96
N GLY A 80 -7.97 -1.75 -10.83
CA GLY A 80 -6.83 -1.84 -9.92
C GLY A 80 -5.49 -1.47 -10.55
N TRP A 81 -5.50 -0.74 -11.68
CA TRP A 81 -4.31 -0.44 -12.50
C TRP A 81 -3.51 -1.69 -12.88
N GLY A 82 -4.20 -2.85 -13.03
CA GLY A 82 -3.58 -4.13 -13.35
C GLY A 82 -3.04 -4.93 -12.16
N SER A 83 -3.34 -4.52 -10.93
CA SER A 83 -3.08 -5.26 -9.69
C SER A 83 -4.35 -5.87 -9.13
N ASN A 84 -4.20 -6.94 -8.37
CA ASN A 84 -5.27 -7.54 -7.56
C ASN A 84 -5.37 -6.78 -6.24
N ILE A 85 -6.34 -5.88 -6.12
CA ILE A 85 -6.49 -5.03 -4.94
C ILE A 85 -7.60 -5.55 -4.05
N ILE A 86 -7.26 -5.82 -2.79
CA ILE A 86 -8.18 -6.21 -1.73
C ILE A 86 -8.39 -5.01 -0.81
N ILE A 87 -9.65 -4.66 -0.55
CA ILE A 87 -10.01 -3.55 0.35
C ILE A 87 -10.07 -4.04 1.79
N SER A 88 -9.34 -3.35 2.68
CA SER A 88 -9.52 -3.44 4.14
C SER A 88 -10.36 -2.26 4.61
N ASP A 89 -11.64 -2.49 4.82
CA ASP A 89 -12.61 -1.43 5.15
C ASP A 89 -12.53 -1.04 6.62
N GLU A 90 -12.15 0.20 6.89
CA GLU A 90 -12.08 0.83 8.22
C GLU A 90 -13.12 1.96 8.38
N THR A 91 -14.17 2.00 7.55
CA THR A 91 -15.18 3.09 7.57
C THR A 91 -15.86 3.26 8.91
N ARG A 92 -15.99 2.20 9.70
CA ARG A 92 -16.64 2.24 11.02
C ARG A 92 -15.73 2.82 12.11
N GLU A 93 -14.44 2.67 11.99
CA GLU A 93 -13.45 3.09 12.98
C GLU A 93 -12.08 3.23 12.33
N LEU A 94 -11.44 4.39 12.53
CA LEU A 94 -10.05 4.61 12.10
C LEU A 94 -9.10 3.86 13.05
N LEU A 95 -8.39 2.88 12.52
CA LEU A 95 -7.59 1.96 13.33
C LEU A 95 -6.11 2.34 13.45
N GLU A 96 -5.70 3.47 12.88
CA GLU A 96 -4.29 3.84 12.78
C GLU A 96 -3.46 2.77 12.05
N THR A 97 -2.14 2.94 11.99
CA THR A 97 -1.28 2.02 11.22
C THR A 97 -1.27 0.60 11.79
N GLY A 98 -1.07 0.47 13.11
CA GLY A 98 -0.98 -0.84 13.76
C GLY A 98 -2.30 -1.59 13.78
N GLY A 99 -3.40 -0.90 14.09
CA GLY A 99 -4.74 -1.48 14.08
C GLY A 99 -5.19 -1.87 12.68
N GLY A 100 -4.91 -1.04 11.67
CA GLY A 100 -5.19 -1.35 10.26
C GLY A 100 -4.44 -2.59 9.78
N LEU A 101 -3.16 -2.73 10.16
CA LEU A 101 -2.38 -3.93 9.85
C LEU A 101 -2.95 -5.18 10.55
N LEU A 102 -3.32 -5.05 11.83
CA LEU A 102 -3.93 -6.16 12.58
C LEU A 102 -5.26 -6.59 11.97
N LYS A 103 -6.09 -5.65 11.53
CA LYS A 103 -7.35 -5.95 10.84
C LYS A 103 -7.11 -6.68 9.52
N ALA A 104 -6.12 -6.27 8.76
CA ALA A 104 -5.77 -6.85 7.47
C ALA A 104 -5.05 -8.21 7.58
N LYS A 105 -4.69 -8.68 8.78
CA LYS A 105 -3.83 -9.89 8.98
C LYS A 105 -4.28 -11.13 8.20
N ASN A 106 -5.59 -11.36 8.12
CA ASN A 106 -6.15 -12.54 7.44
C ASN A 106 -6.26 -12.37 5.90
N LEU A 107 -5.93 -11.19 5.38
CA LEU A 107 -5.87 -10.90 3.95
C LEU A 107 -4.48 -11.19 3.37
N PHE A 108 -3.47 -11.33 4.22
CA PHE A 108 -2.13 -11.76 3.81
C PHE A 108 -2.06 -13.28 3.70
N LYS A 109 -1.16 -13.76 2.85
CA LYS A 109 -0.89 -15.19 2.73
C LYS A 109 -0.12 -15.67 3.97
N PRO A 110 -0.59 -16.71 4.66
CA PRO A 110 0.08 -17.22 5.86
C PRO A 110 1.52 -17.64 5.59
N GLY A 111 2.43 -17.21 6.46
CA GLY A 111 3.85 -17.60 6.39
C GLY A 111 4.66 -16.85 5.32
N GLU A 112 4.05 -16.01 4.51
CA GLU A 112 4.76 -15.21 3.52
C GLU A 112 5.15 -13.83 4.07
N ARG A 113 6.29 -13.33 3.62
CA ARG A 113 6.69 -11.93 3.87
C ARG A 113 5.80 -10.99 3.07
N PHE A 114 5.59 -9.82 3.58
CA PHE A 114 4.84 -8.76 2.90
C PHE A 114 5.50 -7.40 3.11
N LEU A 115 5.18 -6.46 2.24
CA LEU A 115 5.62 -5.07 2.33
C LEU A 115 4.49 -4.19 2.86
N THR A 116 4.86 -3.10 3.51
CA THR A 116 3.92 -2.02 3.84
C THR A 116 4.49 -0.68 3.38
N CYS A 117 3.62 0.19 2.89
CA CYS A 117 3.98 1.57 2.56
C CYS A 117 2.82 2.53 2.83
N ASN A 118 3.15 3.78 3.10
CA ASN A 118 2.14 4.83 3.22
C ASN A 118 1.84 5.40 1.84
N VAL A 119 0.56 5.63 1.53
CA VAL A 119 0.11 6.12 0.22
C VAL A 119 0.72 7.47 -0.18
N ASP A 120 1.10 8.30 0.79
CA ASP A 120 1.66 9.63 0.61
C ASP A 120 3.20 9.66 0.51
N ILE A 121 3.84 8.51 0.52
CA ILE A 121 5.28 8.39 0.29
C ILE A 121 5.52 7.93 -1.15
N LEU A 122 6.15 8.78 -1.93
CA LEU A 122 6.70 8.45 -3.24
C LEU A 122 8.20 8.23 -3.09
N THR A 123 8.68 7.10 -3.60
CA THR A 123 10.07 6.70 -3.43
C THR A 123 10.60 6.00 -4.68
N ASP A 124 11.90 6.07 -4.88
CA ASP A 124 12.69 5.31 -5.83
C ASP A 124 13.54 4.22 -5.16
N LEU A 125 13.20 3.87 -3.91
CA LEU A 125 13.87 2.83 -3.15
C LEU A 125 13.95 1.53 -3.97
N ASN A 126 15.13 0.96 -4.05
CA ASN A 126 15.31 -0.35 -4.68
C ASN A 126 14.85 -1.46 -3.74
N LEU A 127 13.66 -2.04 -4.00
CA LEU A 127 13.10 -3.11 -3.16
C LEU A 127 13.92 -4.40 -3.19
N HIS A 128 14.66 -4.70 -4.28
CA HIS A 128 15.59 -5.84 -4.28
C HIS A 128 16.64 -5.70 -3.19
N LYS A 129 17.23 -4.51 -3.04
CA LYS A 129 18.23 -4.25 -2.00
C LYS A 129 17.65 -4.31 -0.59
N LEU A 130 16.43 -3.78 -0.39
CA LEU A 130 15.77 -3.85 0.91
C LEU A 130 15.48 -5.31 1.32
N ILE A 131 14.99 -6.11 0.39
CA ILE A 131 14.65 -7.51 0.66
C ILE A 131 15.92 -8.35 0.83
N GLN A 132 16.95 -8.13 0.02
CA GLN A 132 18.25 -8.78 0.19
C GLN A 132 18.82 -8.48 1.60
N PHE A 133 18.81 -7.22 2.02
CA PHE A 133 19.22 -6.85 3.39
C PHE A 133 18.41 -7.58 4.46
N HIS A 134 17.09 -7.64 4.28
CA HIS A 134 16.21 -8.36 5.20
C HIS A 134 16.56 -9.86 5.27
N GLU A 135 16.85 -10.49 4.14
CA GLU A 135 17.22 -11.91 4.07
C GLU A 135 18.57 -12.20 4.74
N GLU A 136 19.55 -11.32 4.52
CA GLU A 136 20.88 -11.45 5.12
C GLU A 136 20.88 -11.25 6.63
N GLN A 137 20.18 -10.22 7.11
CA GLN A 137 20.15 -9.85 8.53
C GLN A 137 19.11 -10.64 9.34
N LYS A 138 18.12 -11.25 8.68
CA LYS A 138 17.01 -12.03 9.29
C LYS A 138 16.29 -11.32 10.45
N PRO A 139 16.03 -10.00 10.38
CA PRO A 139 15.28 -9.31 11.40
C PRO A 139 13.79 -9.68 11.30
N LEU A 140 13.02 -9.36 12.34
CA LEU A 140 11.57 -9.47 12.28
C LEU A 140 10.97 -8.46 11.30
N ILE A 141 11.50 -7.22 11.29
CA ILE A 141 11.06 -6.11 10.43
C ILE A 141 12.29 -5.35 9.93
N SER A 142 12.25 -4.89 8.68
CA SER A 142 13.21 -3.94 8.10
C SER A 142 12.50 -2.66 7.70
N PHE A 143 13.10 -1.52 8.01
CA PHE A 143 12.59 -0.21 7.63
C PHE A 143 13.55 0.48 6.65
N ALA A 144 13.00 1.08 5.61
CA ALA A 144 13.71 2.06 4.83
C ALA A 144 13.57 3.43 5.49
N VAL A 145 14.68 4.10 5.70
CA VAL A 145 14.73 5.43 6.31
C VAL A 145 15.55 6.38 5.45
N THR A 146 15.30 7.67 5.58
CA THR A 146 16.11 8.71 4.95
C THR A 146 16.66 9.66 6.00
N ASN A 147 17.91 10.08 5.84
CA ASN A 147 18.49 11.11 6.69
C ASN A 147 17.95 12.46 6.21
N ARG A 148 17.13 13.10 7.04
CA ARG A 148 16.77 14.52 6.84
C ARG A 148 17.89 15.36 7.45
N LYS A 149 18.53 16.18 6.62
CA LYS A 149 19.38 17.27 7.08
C LYS A 149 18.53 18.47 7.45
#